data_073c10cf8931f272545d59c1a28fabf7
#
_entry.id   073c10cf8931f272545d59c1a28fabf7
#
_cell.length_a   1.000
_cell.length_b   1.000
_cell.length_c   1.000
_cell.angle_alpha   90.00
_cell.angle_beta   90.00
_cell.angle_gamma   90.00
#
_symmetry.space_group_name_H-M   'P 1'
#
loop_
_entity.id
_entity.type
_entity.pdbx_description
1 polymer ?
#
loop_
_entity_poly.entity_id
_entity_poly.type
_entity_poly.pdbx_seq_one_letter_code
_entity_poly.pdbx_strand_id
1 'polypeptide(L)'
;MMNIGCVVMAAGMSSRFGGNKLAQQWQGKSLIRHALEAVPADRLSAVVVVTQYPEVVALAKEFGFTPIVNSHPEYGQSHTIHLGVRALEHCDALLFQVADQPLLRRESVARLIDFYGRNPGHIVGLGHGGQRGNPCIFPARFFPELLKIEGDRGGNVVIRQHETDLLLYEVPADELRDVDTQEALAQL
;
A
#
# COMPACT_ATOMS: atom_id res chain seq x y z
N MET A 1 -19.20 9.77 -9.28
CA MET A 1 -17.91 9.13 -9.57
C MET A 1 -17.42 8.56 -8.23
N MET A 2 -16.94 7.32 -8.19
CA MET A 2 -16.49 6.67 -6.95
C MET A 2 -15.25 7.37 -6.41
N ASN A 3 -15.25 7.68 -5.11
CA ASN A 3 -14.19 8.41 -4.43
C ASN A 3 -13.20 7.42 -3.80
N ILE A 4 -12.11 7.11 -4.50
CA ILE A 4 -11.09 6.14 -4.04
C ILE A 4 -9.88 6.91 -3.53
N GLY A 5 -9.53 6.70 -2.26
CA GLY A 5 -8.29 7.20 -1.66
C GLY A 5 -7.15 6.17 -1.74
N CYS A 6 -5.92 6.61 -1.60
CA CYS A 6 -4.75 5.74 -1.52
C CYS A 6 -3.98 5.98 -0.21
N VAL A 7 -3.63 4.90 0.46
CA VAL A 7 -2.74 4.87 1.62
C VAL A 7 -1.45 4.16 1.20
N VAL A 8 -0.35 4.91 1.08
CA VAL A 8 0.97 4.32 0.91
C VAL A 8 1.55 4.02 2.29
N MET A 9 1.79 2.75 2.55
CA MET A 9 2.27 2.24 3.83
C MET A 9 3.80 2.23 3.86
N ALA A 10 4.40 3.26 4.45
CA ALA A 10 5.84 3.52 4.44
C ALA A 10 6.43 3.73 5.86
N ALA A 11 5.83 3.12 6.89
CA ALA A 11 6.23 3.29 8.29
C ALA A 11 6.84 2.04 8.93
N GLY A 12 7.17 1.00 8.15
CA GLY A 12 7.79 -0.22 8.65
C GLY A 12 9.18 0.04 9.25
N MET A 13 9.52 -0.65 10.34
CA MET A 13 10.80 -0.47 11.06
C MET A 13 12.02 -1.08 10.36
N SER A 14 11.81 -1.86 9.29
CA SER A 14 12.89 -2.48 8.49
C SER A 14 13.93 -3.25 9.34
N SER A 15 13.52 -3.91 10.43
CA SER A 15 14.39 -4.51 11.43
C SER A 15 15.35 -5.56 10.84
N ARG A 16 14.93 -6.30 9.82
CA ARG A 16 15.74 -7.28 9.11
C ARG A 16 16.75 -6.66 8.13
N PHE A 17 16.54 -5.40 7.76
CA PHE A 17 17.40 -4.71 6.79
C PHE A 17 18.56 -3.96 7.43
N GLY A 18 18.51 -3.72 8.75
CA GLY A 18 19.56 -2.99 9.50
C GLY A 18 19.51 -1.47 9.32
N GLY A 19 18.38 -0.91 8.88
CA GLY A 19 18.18 0.52 8.67
C GLY A 19 16.94 0.80 7.82
N ASN A 20 16.75 2.06 7.40
CA ASN A 20 15.63 2.41 6.53
C ASN A 20 15.77 1.77 5.14
N LYS A 21 15.10 0.64 4.90
CA LYS A 21 15.12 -0.04 3.59
C LYS A 21 14.55 0.83 2.46
N LEU A 22 13.62 1.72 2.78
CA LEU A 22 12.94 2.56 1.78
C LEU A 22 13.87 3.62 1.17
N ALA A 23 14.96 3.98 1.87
CA ALA A 23 16.01 4.88 1.36
C ALA A 23 17.02 4.18 0.45
N GLN A 24 17.02 2.84 0.39
CA GLN A 24 17.96 2.09 -0.44
C GLN A 24 17.74 2.38 -1.91
N GLN A 25 18.85 2.40 -2.66
CA GLN A 25 18.86 2.73 -4.08
C GLN A 25 18.75 1.49 -4.94
N TRP A 26 17.88 1.55 -5.94
CA TRP A 26 17.78 0.58 -7.03
C TRP A 26 17.56 1.34 -8.33
N GLN A 27 18.34 1.02 -9.36
CA GLN A 27 18.29 1.71 -10.67
C GLN A 27 18.31 3.26 -10.56
N GLY A 28 19.13 3.80 -9.64
CA GLY A 28 19.32 5.24 -9.48
C GLY A 28 18.21 5.97 -8.71
N LYS A 29 17.25 5.25 -8.14
CA LYS A 29 16.15 5.82 -7.33
C LYS A 29 15.98 5.04 -6.04
N SER A 30 15.52 5.73 -4.97
CA SER A 30 15.17 5.04 -3.72
C SER A 30 13.94 4.14 -3.90
N LEU A 31 13.83 3.06 -3.09
CA LEU A 31 12.68 2.16 -3.13
C LEU A 31 11.37 2.93 -2.92
N ILE A 32 11.34 3.88 -1.99
CA ILE A 32 10.17 4.72 -1.78
C ILE A 32 9.81 5.54 -3.03
N ARG A 33 10.79 6.05 -3.78
CA ARG A 33 10.51 6.80 -5.02
C ARG A 33 9.83 5.90 -6.06
N HIS A 34 10.30 4.66 -6.23
CA HIS A 34 9.63 3.69 -7.11
C HIS A 34 8.18 3.45 -6.69
N ALA A 35 7.94 3.27 -5.37
CA ALA A 35 6.59 3.07 -4.87
C ALA A 35 5.67 4.27 -5.11
N LEU A 36 6.16 5.50 -4.93
CA LEU A 36 5.36 6.72 -5.17
C LEU A 36 5.10 6.95 -6.66
N GLU A 37 6.06 6.63 -7.54
CA GLU A 37 5.89 6.69 -9.00
C GLU A 37 4.84 5.66 -9.51
N ALA A 38 4.66 4.54 -8.80
CA ALA A 38 3.65 3.54 -9.13
C ALA A 38 2.22 3.96 -8.75
N VAL A 39 2.02 5.04 -7.99
CA VAL A 39 0.69 5.54 -7.61
C VAL A 39 0.05 6.30 -8.78
N PRO A 40 -1.09 5.87 -9.32
CA PRO A 40 -1.80 6.59 -10.38
C PRO A 40 -2.66 7.72 -9.78
N ALA A 41 -2.02 8.80 -9.34
CA ALA A 41 -2.67 9.90 -8.60
C ALA A 41 -3.81 10.58 -9.37
N ASP A 42 -3.75 10.57 -10.71
CA ASP A 42 -4.80 11.07 -11.60
C ASP A 42 -6.11 10.25 -11.56
N ARG A 43 -6.09 9.07 -10.96
CA ARG A 43 -7.22 8.14 -10.80
C ARG A 43 -7.77 8.10 -9.36
N LEU A 44 -7.18 8.86 -8.46
CA LEU A 44 -7.43 8.83 -7.02
C LEU A 44 -7.91 10.21 -6.54
N SER A 45 -8.80 10.23 -5.56
CA SER A 45 -9.30 11.47 -4.98
C SER A 45 -8.32 12.11 -4.01
N ALA A 46 -7.53 11.28 -3.33
CA ALA A 46 -6.50 11.72 -2.41
C ALA A 46 -5.44 10.61 -2.23
N VAL A 47 -4.21 11.00 -1.95
CA VAL A 47 -3.11 10.09 -1.62
C VAL A 47 -2.47 10.55 -0.31
N VAL A 48 -2.43 9.64 0.67
CA VAL A 48 -1.67 9.84 1.91
C VAL A 48 -0.50 8.88 1.97
N VAL A 49 0.61 9.34 2.50
CA VAL A 49 1.82 8.53 2.72
C VAL A 49 2.08 8.47 4.22
N VAL A 50 1.82 7.31 4.83
CA VAL A 50 2.02 7.12 6.26
C VAL A 50 3.44 6.63 6.49
N THR A 51 4.24 7.42 7.21
CA THR A 51 5.68 7.15 7.40
C THR A 51 6.19 7.65 8.75
N GLN A 52 7.29 7.08 9.23
CA GLN A 52 8.08 7.59 10.35
C GLN A 52 9.33 8.36 9.91
N TYR A 53 9.66 8.32 8.62
CA TYR A 53 10.94 8.80 8.09
C TYR A 53 10.81 10.22 7.52
N PRO A 54 11.62 11.21 8.02
CA PRO A 54 11.55 12.60 7.54
C PRO A 54 11.84 12.75 6.04
N GLU A 55 12.73 11.94 5.49
CA GLU A 55 13.05 11.93 4.06
C GLU A 55 11.87 11.46 3.20
N VAL A 56 11.07 10.52 3.71
CA VAL A 56 9.83 10.08 3.02
C VAL A 56 8.77 11.17 3.10
N VAL A 57 8.67 11.90 4.22
CA VAL A 57 7.79 13.07 4.35
C VAL A 57 8.12 14.12 3.29
N ALA A 58 9.41 14.45 3.12
CA ALA A 58 9.85 15.40 2.12
C ALA A 58 9.50 14.94 0.69
N LEU A 59 9.81 13.69 0.38
CA LEU A 59 9.54 13.10 -0.92
C LEU A 59 8.04 13.04 -1.24
N ALA A 60 7.18 12.67 -0.27
CA ALA A 60 5.73 12.66 -0.47
C ALA A 60 5.21 14.04 -0.88
N LYS A 61 5.72 15.11 -0.26
CA LYS A 61 5.37 16.49 -0.63
C LYS A 61 5.81 16.86 -2.05
N GLU A 62 6.98 16.40 -2.51
CA GLU A 62 7.43 16.59 -3.90
C GLU A 62 6.45 15.99 -4.91
N PHE A 63 5.83 14.84 -4.58
CA PHE A 63 4.80 14.20 -5.39
C PHE A 63 3.41 14.86 -5.27
N GLY A 64 3.25 15.87 -4.40
CA GLY A 64 1.94 16.46 -4.09
C GLY A 64 1.05 15.57 -3.22
N PHE A 65 1.61 14.57 -2.55
CA PHE A 65 0.91 13.67 -1.65
C PHE A 65 0.92 14.21 -0.21
N THR A 66 -0.08 13.85 0.58
CA THR A 66 -0.17 14.28 1.98
C THR A 66 0.58 13.30 2.88
N PRO A 67 1.71 13.70 3.49
CA PRO A 67 2.39 12.84 4.45
C PRO A 67 1.65 12.82 5.79
N ILE A 68 1.60 11.64 6.42
CA ILE A 68 1.13 11.43 7.78
C ILE A 68 2.27 10.81 8.58
N VAL A 69 2.68 11.50 9.64
CA VAL A 69 3.76 11.00 10.50
C VAL A 69 3.21 9.94 11.47
N ASN A 70 3.73 8.73 11.37
CA ASN A 70 3.51 7.69 12.36
C ASN A 70 4.56 7.83 13.48
N SER A 71 4.16 8.41 14.61
CA SER A 71 5.02 8.60 15.79
C SER A 71 5.16 7.34 16.66
N HIS A 72 4.40 6.29 16.35
CA HIS A 72 4.37 5.03 17.09
C HIS A 72 4.52 3.81 16.16
N PRO A 73 5.62 3.69 15.40
CA PRO A 73 5.83 2.57 14.50
C PRO A 73 5.91 1.22 15.23
N GLU A 74 6.26 1.23 16.51
CA GLU A 74 6.30 0.07 17.39
C GLU A 74 4.93 -0.58 17.61
N TYR A 75 3.83 0.13 17.34
CA TYR A 75 2.48 -0.45 17.38
C TYR A 75 2.16 -1.34 16.19
N GLY A 76 3.12 -1.45 15.25
CA GLY A 76 3.04 -2.36 14.12
C GLY A 76 2.24 -1.82 12.94
N GLN A 77 2.00 -2.71 11.96
CA GLN A 77 1.37 -2.37 10.69
C GLN A 77 -0.08 -1.86 10.87
N SER A 78 -0.80 -2.35 11.88
CA SER A 78 -2.18 -1.91 12.17
C SER A 78 -2.27 -0.43 12.43
N HIS A 79 -1.30 0.16 13.13
CA HIS A 79 -1.31 1.59 13.42
C HIS A 79 -1.17 2.45 12.14
N THR A 80 -0.34 2.02 11.21
CA THR A 80 -0.23 2.63 9.87
C THR A 80 -1.57 2.59 9.13
N ILE A 81 -2.27 1.45 9.17
CA ILE A 81 -3.61 1.30 8.57
C ILE A 81 -4.60 2.25 9.25
N HIS A 82 -4.61 2.33 10.58
CA HIS A 82 -5.53 3.20 11.32
C HIS A 82 -5.34 4.68 10.95
N LEU A 83 -4.11 5.14 10.85
CA LEU A 83 -3.81 6.53 10.46
C LEU A 83 -4.32 6.81 9.04
N GLY A 84 -4.09 5.89 8.10
CA GLY A 84 -4.56 6.02 6.72
C GLY A 84 -6.09 6.00 6.61
N VAL A 85 -6.77 5.05 7.27
CA VAL A 85 -8.24 4.95 7.27
C VAL A 85 -8.87 6.21 7.85
N ARG A 86 -8.40 6.70 8.99
CA ARG A 86 -8.94 7.91 9.63
C ARG A 86 -8.77 9.16 8.78
N ALA A 87 -7.65 9.27 8.07
CA ALA A 87 -7.39 10.43 7.20
C ALA A 87 -8.30 10.45 5.97
N LEU A 88 -8.75 9.29 5.50
CA LEU A 88 -9.51 9.12 4.27
C LEU A 88 -10.87 8.43 4.48
N GLU A 89 -11.43 8.51 5.71
CA GLU A 89 -12.70 7.87 6.07
C GLU A 89 -13.90 8.32 5.23
N HIS A 90 -13.79 9.47 4.58
CA HIS A 90 -14.81 10.03 3.69
C HIS A 90 -14.79 9.40 2.28
N CYS A 91 -13.82 8.54 1.97
CA CYS A 91 -13.74 7.87 0.68
C CYS A 91 -14.67 6.65 0.63
N ASP A 92 -15.14 6.31 -0.59
CA ASP A 92 -15.95 5.11 -0.83
C ASP A 92 -15.12 3.81 -0.74
N ALA A 93 -13.82 3.92 -0.96
CA ALA A 93 -12.86 2.82 -0.86
C ALA A 93 -11.44 3.34 -0.64
N LEU A 94 -10.57 2.48 -0.10
CA LEU A 94 -9.14 2.76 0.07
C LEU A 94 -8.28 1.70 -0.60
N LEU A 95 -7.35 2.16 -1.43
CA LEU A 95 -6.24 1.39 -1.95
C LEU A 95 -5.09 1.44 -0.94
N PHE A 96 -4.64 0.29 -0.47
CA PHE A 96 -3.45 0.15 0.38
C PHE A 96 -2.30 -0.37 -0.45
N GLN A 97 -1.27 0.46 -0.60
CA GLN A 97 -0.05 0.13 -1.33
C GLN A 97 1.14 0.06 -0.37
N VAL A 98 1.89 -1.03 -0.40
CA VAL A 98 3.15 -1.15 0.33
C VAL A 98 4.27 -0.41 -0.41
N ALA A 99 5.31 0.00 0.31
CA ALA A 99 6.38 0.82 -0.25
C ALA A 99 7.65 0.03 -0.63
N ASP A 100 7.62 -1.29 -0.51
CA ASP A 100 8.76 -2.19 -0.70
C ASP A 100 8.64 -3.13 -1.92
N GLN A 101 7.78 -2.77 -2.88
CA GLN A 101 7.61 -3.47 -4.16
C GLN A 101 8.10 -2.57 -5.32
N PRO A 102 9.40 -2.49 -5.58
CA PRO A 102 9.96 -1.56 -6.56
C PRO A 102 9.63 -1.91 -8.02
N LEU A 103 9.20 -3.14 -8.30
CA LEU A 103 8.81 -3.60 -9.63
C LEU A 103 7.32 -3.39 -9.93
N LEU A 104 6.53 -2.92 -8.96
CA LEU A 104 5.10 -2.63 -9.14
C LEU A 104 4.93 -1.54 -10.20
N ARG A 105 4.08 -1.80 -11.19
CA ARG A 105 3.84 -0.87 -12.29
C ARG A 105 2.60 -0.01 -12.04
N ARG A 106 2.73 1.28 -12.37
CA ARG A 106 1.62 2.25 -12.31
C ARG A 106 0.40 1.77 -13.10
N GLU A 107 0.61 1.18 -14.27
CA GLU A 107 -0.45 0.66 -15.13
C GLU A 107 -1.22 -0.47 -14.45
N SER A 108 -0.54 -1.35 -13.71
CA SER A 108 -1.17 -2.45 -12.99
C SER A 108 -2.05 -1.93 -11.86
N VAL A 109 -1.59 -0.90 -11.13
CA VAL A 109 -2.39 -0.23 -10.09
C VAL A 109 -3.59 0.49 -10.71
N ALA A 110 -3.42 1.18 -11.84
CA ALA A 110 -4.52 1.84 -12.55
C ALA A 110 -5.58 0.83 -13.01
N ARG A 111 -5.15 -0.33 -13.54
CA ARG A 111 -6.06 -1.42 -13.94
C ARG A 111 -6.77 -2.06 -12.75
N LEU A 112 -6.12 -2.15 -11.58
CA LEU A 112 -6.77 -2.61 -10.35
C LEU A 112 -7.91 -1.65 -9.94
N ILE A 113 -7.70 -0.34 -10.06
CA ILE A 113 -8.75 0.67 -9.81
C ILE A 113 -9.92 0.49 -10.78
N ASP A 114 -9.65 0.29 -12.08
CA ASP A 114 -10.69 0.02 -13.07
C ASP A 114 -11.42 -1.30 -12.80
N PHE A 115 -10.70 -2.32 -12.33
CA PHE A 115 -11.28 -3.61 -11.94
C PHE A 115 -12.20 -3.46 -10.73
N TYR A 116 -11.78 -2.67 -9.73
CA TYR A 116 -12.63 -2.33 -8.59
C TYR A 116 -13.89 -1.58 -9.02
N GLY A 117 -13.77 -0.63 -9.94
CA GLY A 117 -14.92 0.12 -10.48
C GLY A 117 -16.00 -0.77 -11.13
N ARG A 118 -15.62 -1.92 -11.65
CA ARG A 118 -16.55 -2.95 -12.19
C ARG A 118 -17.06 -3.94 -11.14
N ASN A 119 -16.42 -4.00 -9.98
CA ASN A 119 -16.74 -4.93 -8.90
C ASN A 119 -16.87 -4.18 -7.56
N PRO A 120 -17.69 -3.11 -7.48
CA PRO A 120 -17.85 -2.33 -6.26
C PRO A 120 -18.44 -3.21 -5.15
N GLY A 121 -17.97 -3.02 -3.95
CA GLY A 121 -18.38 -3.81 -2.79
C GLY A 121 -17.50 -5.05 -2.53
N HIS A 122 -16.66 -5.50 -3.46
CA HIS A 122 -15.68 -6.57 -3.22
C HIS A 122 -14.34 -5.98 -2.75
N ILE A 123 -13.60 -6.75 -1.96
CA ILE A 123 -12.17 -6.50 -1.77
C ILE A 123 -11.48 -6.93 -3.06
N VAL A 124 -10.68 -6.07 -3.66
CA VAL A 124 -9.90 -6.46 -4.84
C VAL A 124 -8.41 -6.32 -4.56
N GLY A 125 -7.60 -7.23 -5.08
CA GLY A 125 -6.15 -7.19 -4.91
C GLY A 125 -5.43 -7.60 -6.18
N LEU A 126 -4.18 -7.17 -6.33
CA LEU A 126 -3.30 -7.77 -7.32
C LEU A 126 -2.98 -9.21 -6.90
N GLY A 127 -2.80 -10.09 -7.88
CA GLY A 127 -2.45 -11.48 -7.62
C GLY A 127 -1.70 -12.10 -8.78
N HIS A 128 -1.13 -13.28 -8.55
CA HIS A 128 -0.51 -14.11 -9.57
C HIS A 128 -0.75 -15.59 -9.26
N GLY A 129 -1.26 -16.33 -10.24
CA GLY A 129 -1.52 -17.77 -10.09
C GLY A 129 -2.46 -18.10 -8.93
N GLY A 130 -3.45 -17.25 -8.66
CA GLY A 130 -4.39 -17.39 -7.54
C GLY A 130 -3.82 -16.99 -6.17
N GLN A 131 -2.56 -16.56 -6.10
CA GLN A 131 -1.96 -16.03 -4.88
C GLN A 131 -2.10 -14.51 -4.82
N ARG A 132 -2.62 -14.00 -3.71
CA ARG A 132 -2.81 -12.57 -3.49
C ARG A 132 -1.48 -11.88 -3.17
N GLY A 133 -1.28 -10.70 -3.78
CA GLY A 133 -0.24 -9.73 -3.45
C GLY A 133 -0.82 -8.39 -2.99
N ASN A 134 0.00 -7.36 -3.07
CA ASN A 134 -0.37 -5.97 -2.87
C ASN A 134 -0.19 -5.20 -4.20
N PRO A 135 -0.88 -4.06 -4.37
CA PRO A 135 -1.86 -3.43 -3.49
C PRO A 135 -3.23 -4.13 -3.46
N CYS A 136 -4.03 -3.75 -2.43
CA CYS A 136 -5.43 -4.16 -2.31
C CYS A 136 -6.32 -2.94 -2.13
N ILE A 137 -7.58 -3.01 -2.62
CA ILE A 137 -8.62 -2.01 -2.40
C ILE A 137 -9.70 -2.59 -1.52
N PHE A 138 -10.02 -1.86 -0.45
CA PHE A 138 -11.09 -2.19 0.49
C PHE A 138 -12.22 -1.19 0.36
N PRO A 139 -13.47 -1.65 0.12
CA PRO A 139 -14.67 -0.82 0.25
C PRO A 139 -14.83 -0.24 1.65
N ALA A 140 -15.47 0.92 1.77
CA ALA A 140 -15.68 1.61 3.05
C ALA A 140 -16.37 0.75 4.12
N ARG A 141 -17.21 -0.21 3.71
CA ARG A 141 -17.86 -1.15 4.65
C ARG A 141 -16.89 -1.95 5.51
N PHE A 142 -15.62 -2.11 5.08
CA PHE A 142 -14.57 -2.80 5.83
C PHE A 142 -13.71 -1.88 6.71
N PHE A 143 -13.89 -0.56 6.64
CA PHE A 143 -13.10 0.37 7.47
C PHE A 143 -13.25 0.10 8.97
N PRO A 144 -14.45 -0.19 9.52
CA PRO A 144 -14.58 -0.54 10.92
C PRO A 144 -13.79 -1.79 11.33
N GLU A 145 -13.63 -2.76 10.44
CA GLU A 145 -12.84 -3.97 10.70
C GLU A 145 -11.35 -3.69 10.59
N LEU A 146 -10.91 -2.89 9.60
CA LEU A 146 -9.52 -2.44 9.49
C LEU A 146 -9.08 -1.66 10.74
N LEU A 147 -9.97 -0.85 11.34
CA LEU A 147 -9.70 -0.11 12.57
C LEU A 147 -9.67 -0.97 13.84
N LYS A 148 -10.08 -2.24 13.78
CA LYS A 148 -10.00 -3.21 14.89
C LYS A 148 -8.75 -4.09 14.83
N ILE A 149 -7.96 -4.01 13.76
CA ILE A 149 -6.70 -4.77 13.66
C ILE A 149 -5.73 -4.23 14.72
N GLU A 150 -5.02 -5.12 15.40
CA GLU A 150 -4.06 -4.76 16.44
C GLU A 150 -2.67 -5.38 16.17
N GLY A 151 -1.64 -4.70 16.64
CA GLY A 151 -0.26 -5.15 16.57
C GLY A 151 0.30 -5.18 15.15
N ASP A 152 1.29 -6.01 14.91
CA ASP A 152 1.98 -6.11 13.62
C ASP A 152 1.21 -7.00 12.64
N ARG A 153 -0.05 -6.64 12.42
CA ARG A 153 -0.96 -7.32 11.48
C ARG A 153 -1.52 -6.32 10.47
N GLY A 154 -1.61 -6.74 9.22
CA GLY A 154 -2.13 -5.93 8.11
C GLY A 154 -3.57 -6.29 7.74
N GLY A 155 -4.07 -5.70 6.66
CA GLY A 155 -5.42 -5.93 6.09
C GLY A 155 -5.72 -7.40 5.76
N ASN A 156 -4.70 -8.25 5.73
CA ASN A 156 -4.84 -9.69 5.54
C ASN A 156 -5.77 -10.37 6.57
N VAL A 157 -5.87 -9.81 7.77
CA VAL A 157 -6.78 -10.29 8.81
C VAL A 157 -8.23 -10.17 8.35
N VAL A 158 -8.60 -9.02 7.78
CA VAL A 158 -9.95 -8.78 7.24
C VAL A 158 -10.21 -9.66 6.02
N ILE A 159 -9.23 -9.76 5.10
CA ILE A 159 -9.38 -10.58 3.89
C ILE A 159 -9.67 -12.05 4.25
N ARG A 160 -8.97 -12.62 5.24
CA ARG A 160 -9.20 -14.00 5.67
C ARG A 160 -10.59 -14.26 6.26
N GLN A 161 -11.21 -13.23 6.84
CA GLN A 161 -12.58 -13.32 7.35
C GLN A 161 -13.62 -13.19 6.24
N HIS A 162 -13.23 -12.66 5.08
CA HIS A 162 -14.09 -12.33 3.94
C HIS A 162 -13.53 -12.88 2.63
N GLU A 163 -13.01 -14.11 2.62
CA GLU A 163 -12.38 -14.71 1.44
C GLU A 163 -13.31 -14.78 0.22
N THR A 164 -14.60 -14.95 0.44
CA THR A 164 -15.62 -14.95 -0.62
C THR A 164 -15.85 -13.59 -1.25
N ASP A 165 -15.44 -12.52 -0.56
CA ASP A 165 -15.53 -11.14 -1.06
C ASP A 165 -14.25 -10.70 -1.79
N LEU A 166 -13.22 -11.54 -1.83
CA LEU A 166 -11.95 -11.22 -2.49
C LEU A 166 -11.97 -11.58 -3.97
N LEU A 167 -11.61 -10.62 -4.81
CA LEU A 167 -11.34 -10.84 -6.23
C LEU A 167 -9.90 -10.44 -6.54
N LEU A 168 -9.23 -11.22 -7.39
CA LEU A 168 -7.84 -10.94 -7.79
C LEU A 168 -7.79 -10.44 -9.24
N TYR A 169 -6.97 -9.41 -9.46
CA TYR A 169 -6.56 -8.98 -10.78
C TYR A 169 -5.16 -9.52 -11.05
N GLU A 170 -5.02 -10.38 -12.06
CA GLU A 170 -3.76 -11.07 -12.38
C GLU A 170 -2.73 -10.10 -12.99
N VAL A 171 -1.51 -10.15 -12.46
CA VAL A 171 -0.35 -9.41 -12.94
C VAL A 171 0.87 -10.34 -12.99
N PRO A 172 1.98 -9.94 -13.65
CA PRO A 172 3.24 -10.67 -13.57
C PRO A 172 3.74 -10.84 -12.14
N ALA A 173 4.30 -12.01 -11.81
CA ALA A 173 4.74 -12.34 -10.45
C ALA A 173 5.83 -11.39 -9.91
N ASP A 174 6.68 -10.87 -10.78
CA ASP A 174 7.75 -9.94 -10.43
C ASP A 174 7.22 -8.63 -9.85
N GLU A 175 6.06 -8.14 -10.30
CA GLU A 175 5.44 -6.93 -9.78
C GLU A 175 5.05 -7.03 -8.30
N LEU A 176 4.81 -8.25 -7.80
CA LEU A 176 4.37 -8.52 -6.42
C LEU A 176 5.52 -8.84 -5.47
N ARG A 177 6.75 -8.66 -5.93
CA ARG A 177 7.95 -9.04 -5.17
C ARG A 177 8.32 -7.98 -4.14
N ASP A 178 8.31 -8.37 -2.86
CA ASP A 178 8.76 -7.53 -1.75
C ASP A 178 10.29 -7.55 -1.63
N VAL A 179 10.87 -6.42 -1.24
CA VAL A 179 12.29 -6.30 -0.86
C VAL A 179 12.39 -6.25 0.66
N ASP A 180 12.68 -7.39 1.27
CA ASP A 180 12.78 -7.52 2.73
C ASP A 180 14.22 -7.59 3.25
N THR A 181 15.18 -7.90 2.39
CA THR A 181 16.60 -8.03 2.74
C THR A 181 17.49 -7.40 1.68
N GLN A 182 18.77 -7.17 2.03
CA GLN A 182 19.75 -6.66 1.06
C GLN A 182 20.01 -7.67 -0.08
N GLU A 183 19.96 -8.95 0.22
CA GLU A 183 20.08 -10.02 -0.79
C GLU A 183 18.90 -9.98 -1.77
N ALA A 184 17.69 -9.77 -1.28
CA ALA A 184 16.51 -9.63 -2.14
C ALA A 184 16.62 -8.41 -3.08
N LEU A 185 17.16 -7.29 -2.56
CA LEU A 185 17.43 -6.09 -3.37
C LEU A 185 18.47 -6.35 -4.47
N ALA A 186 19.54 -7.09 -4.12
CA ALA A 186 20.61 -7.43 -5.07
C ALA A 186 20.18 -8.41 -6.17
N GLN A 187 19.04 -9.09 -6.00
CA GLN A 187 18.48 -10.08 -6.93
C GLN A 187 17.35 -9.50 -7.82
N LEU A 188 17.08 -8.20 -7.73
CA LEU A 188 16.16 -7.51 -8.64
C LEU A 188 16.84 -7.24 -9.99
#